data_be5ce37655cfc7ef1f565c9154d83c72
#
_entry.id   be5ce37655cfc7ef1f565c9154d83c72
#
_cell.length_a   1.000
_cell.length_b   1.000
_cell.length_c   1.000
_cell.angle_alpha   90.00
_cell.angle_beta   90.00
_cell.angle_gamma   90.00
#
_symmetry.space_group_name_H-M   'P 1'
#
loop_
_entity.id
_entity.type
_entity.pdbx_description
1 polymer ?
#
loop_
_entity_poly.entity_id
_entity_poly.type
_entity_poly.pdbx_seq_one_letter_code
_entity_poly.pdbx_strand_id
1 'polypeptide(L)'
;MSKRKIIFLSLLALGVWAIIFRADLQRSFVNLLVVSELLNFEQQGWLGKWSSAPKVMEISYPGPKGTVKADLFLPQGNSKRSGILLNHGVIDTGKDDPRLKRFAEILCRSGFVVLIPDFKGMRSFRIGPSDIDEVQTAFTYFTSLKNYVLPQSCGLFGFSYGAGPTILAACRPAMRNKVRFIIAFGAYYDLKNVLSFIASGNFEFEGKRYFRQPQEYGKWVFLANNLDLVVSPEERSILQSILQVKLRDEKAPIDHFIPLLGKEGKNILALLSHSDPSQTEILIQNLPPAIQTQIEALSVAPVMNKLHADLILAHGKDDDMIPFTETLRLARAVPDPRRVYVQILRSYSHVDPERQAMTVKNLINFYLPEGWKLFGLVNQLMKYRQAPS
;
A
#
# COMPACT_ATOMS: atom_id res chain seq x y z
N MET A 1 20.08 -49.13 25.90
CA MET A 1 20.98 -48.17 25.22
C MET A 1 21.60 -47.25 26.27
N SER A 2 22.91 -47.02 26.24
CA SER A 2 23.52 -46.14 27.27
C SER A 2 23.09 -44.69 27.06
N LYS A 3 22.97 -43.91 28.16
CA LYS A 3 22.60 -42.46 28.08
C LYS A 3 23.48 -41.70 27.08
N ARG A 4 24.77 -42.05 26.98
CA ARG A 4 25.70 -41.42 25.98
C ARG A 4 25.32 -41.73 24.53
N LYS A 5 24.83 -42.94 24.21
CA LYS A 5 24.37 -43.29 22.84
C LYS A 5 23.08 -42.54 22.47
N ILE A 6 22.18 -42.35 23.45
CA ILE A 6 20.93 -41.56 23.22
C ILE A 6 21.28 -40.08 22.92
N ILE A 7 22.17 -39.48 23.72
CA ILE A 7 22.62 -38.08 23.52
C ILE A 7 23.31 -37.94 22.15
N PHE A 8 24.20 -38.85 21.79
CA PHE A 8 24.88 -38.84 20.50
C PHE A 8 23.92 -38.92 19.30
N LEU A 9 22.95 -39.84 19.36
CA LEU A 9 21.93 -40.01 18.33
C LEU A 9 21.00 -38.78 18.23
N SER A 10 20.66 -38.19 19.38
CA SER A 10 19.85 -36.94 19.40
C SER A 10 20.61 -35.76 18.80
N LEU A 11 21.90 -35.60 19.08
CA LEU A 11 22.75 -34.58 18.48
C LEU A 11 22.95 -34.80 16.98
N LEU A 12 23.13 -36.05 16.56
CA LEU A 12 23.23 -36.39 15.14
C LEU A 12 21.91 -36.12 14.41
N ALA A 13 20.77 -36.49 14.98
CA ALA A 13 19.44 -36.17 14.41
C ALA A 13 19.19 -34.69 14.35
N LEU A 14 19.59 -33.92 15.37
CA LEU A 14 19.52 -32.45 15.37
C LEU A 14 20.42 -31.83 14.29
N GLY A 15 21.65 -32.37 14.12
CA GLY A 15 22.57 -31.95 13.06
C GLY A 15 22.04 -32.26 11.66
N VAL A 16 21.50 -33.44 11.42
CA VAL A 16 20.85 -33.80 10.15
C VAL A 16 19.63 -32.95 9.91
N TRP A 17 18.79 -32.73 10.93
CA TRP A 17 17.62 -31.81 10.85
C TRP A 17 18.03 -30.38 10.51
N ALA A 18 19.08 -29.86 11.17
CA ALA A 18 19.59 -28.52 10.90
C ALA A 18 20.15 -28.38 9.47
N ILE A 19 20.77 -29.45 8.92
CA ILE A 19 21.26 -29.49 7.54
C ILE A 19 20.08 -29.49 6.55
N ILE A 20 19.09 -30.37 6.79
CA ILE A 20 17.90 -30.49 5.93
C ILE A 20 17.09 -29.16 5.92
N PHE A 21 16.89 -28.56 7.09
CA PHE A 21 16.10 -27.33 7.25
C PHE A 21 16.92 -26.03 7.24
N ARG A 22 18.21 -26.12 6.83
CA ARG A 22 19.13 -24.96 6.84
C ARG A 22 18.56 -23.75 6.10
N ALA A 23 17.95 -23.95 4.93
CA ALA A 23 17.38 -22.88 4.13
C ALA A 23 16.17 -22.24 4.82
N ASP A 24 15.33 -23.04 5.49
CA ASP A 24 14.16 -22.56 6.23
C ASP A 24 14.56 -21.84 7.52
N LEU A 25 15.59 -22.34 8.22
CA LEU A 25 16.15 -21.69 9.41
C LEU A 25 16.78 -20.34 9.04
N GLN A 26 17.56 -20.31 7.95
CA GLN A 26 18.17 -19.07 7.47
C GLN A 26 17.10 -18.05 7.03
N ARG A 27 16.05 -18.51 6.33
CA ARG A 27 14.93 -17.67 5.95
C ARG A 27 14.20 -17.12 7.18
N SER A 28 13.91 -17.97 8.16
CA SER A 28 13.24 -17.59 9.42
C SER A 28 14.07 -16.59 10.22
N PHE A 29 15.39 -16.75 10.26
CA PHE A 29 16.28 -15.79 10.90
C PHE A 29 16.23 -14.42 10.22
N VAL A 30 16.34 -14.36 8.89
CA VAL A 30 16.20 -13.09 8.14
C VAL A 30 14.82 -12.49 8.38
N ASN A 31 13.74 -13.28 8.39
CA ASN A 31 12.40 -12.79 8.68
C ASN A 31 12.33 -12.11 10.05
N LEU A 32 12.92 -12.70 11.09
CA LEU A 32 12.97 -12.10 12.44
C LEU A 32 13.74 -10.77 12.43
N LEU A 33 14.86 -10.71 11.72
CA LEU A 33 15.61 -9.47 11.58
C LEU A 33 14.77 -8.38 10.89
N VAL A 34 14.06 -8.71 9.81
CA VAL A 34 13.17 -7.77 9.11
C VAL A 34 12.03 -7.32 10.02
N VAL A 35 11.38 -8.24 10.73
CA VAL A 35 10.31 -7.91 11.69
C VAL A 35 10.83 -6.97 12.79
N SER A 36 12.04 -7.20 13.30
CA SER A 36 12.64 -6.32 14.31
C SER A 36 12.86 -4.89 13.81
N GLU A 37 13.21 -4.72 12.52
CA GLU A 37 13.31 -3.40 11.88
C GLU A 37 11.93 -2.74 11.72
N LEU A 38 10.90 -3.52 11.33
CA LEU A 38 9.54 -3.00 11.15
C LEU A 38 8.89 -2.59 12.46
N LEU A 39 9.17 -3.29 13.55
CA LEU A 39 8.68 -2.95 14.89
C LEU A 39 9.43 -1.75 15.51
N ASN A 40 10.66 -1.49 15.07
CA ASN A 40 11.49 -0.38 15.54
C ASN A 40 11.99 0.49 14.39
N PHE A 41 11.05 0.91 13.56
CA PHE A 41 11.27 1.49 12.23
C PHE A 41 12.18 2.74 12.22
N GLU A 42 12.15 3.55 13.28
CA GLU A 42 12.92 4.79 13.38
C GLU A 42 14.42 4.56 13.73
N GLN A 43 14.77 3.37 14.21
CA GLN A 43 16.13 3.07 14.61
C GLN A 43 16.74 1.99 13.72
N GLN A 44 18.05 2.06 13.52
CA GLN A 44 18.77 0.99 12.83
C GLN A 44 18.86 -0.22 13.76
N GLY A 45 18.17 -1.29 13.40
CA GLY A 45 18.11 -2.52 14.18
C GLY A 45 19.19 -3.55 13.78
N TRP A 46 18.87 -4.81 14.06
CA TRP A 46 19.81 -5.92 13.87
C TRP A 46 20.09 -6.24 12.40
N LEU A 47 19.12 -6.04 11.49
CA LEU A 47 19.31 -6.29 10.05
C LEU A 47 20.44 -5.44 9.49
N GLY A 48 20.52 -4.17 9.93
CA GLY A 48 21.60 -3.26 9.52
C GLY A 48 23.00 -3.71 9.96
N LYS A 49 23.09 -4.46 11.08
CA LYS A 49 24.35 -5.03 11.59
C LYS A 49 24.74 -6.31 10.88
N TRP A 50 23.76 -7.07 10.36
CA TRP A 50 23.96 -8.37 9.72
C TRP A 50 24.02 -8.31 8.19
N SER A 51 23.71 -7.17 7.59
CA SER A 51 23.72 -7.00 6.14
C SER A 51 24.44 -5.72 5.75
N SER A 52 25.09 -5.74 4.60
CA SER A 52 25.74 -4.55 4.05
C SER A 52 24.73 -3.50 3.62
N ALA A 53 25.12 -2.22 3.69
CA ALA A 53 24.30 -1.13 3.19
C ALA A 53 24.05 -1.29 1.68
N PRO A 54 22.84 -1.00 1.17
CA PRO A 54 22.57 -1.02 -0.26
C PRO A 54 23.34 0.07 -0.99
N LYS A 55 23.67 -0.18 -2.27
CA LYS A 55 24.05 0.88 -3.20
C LYS A 55 22.79 1.55 -3.71
N VAL A 56 22.68 2.86 -3.56
CA VAL A 56 21.54 3.65 -4.07
C VAL A 56 21.99 4.45 -5.28
N MET A 57 21.21 4.42 -6.35
CA MET A 57 21.45 5.15 -7.58
C MET A 57 20.20 5.92 -7.98
N GLU A 58 20.32 7.23 -8.19
CA GLU A 58 19.26 7.97 -8.89
C GLU A 58 19.33 7.66 -10.38
N ILE A 59 18.22 7.26 -10.96
CA ILE A 59 18.06 6.96 -12.37
C ILE A 59 16.86 7.72 -12.93
N SER A 60 16.77 7.78 -14.26
CA SER A 60 15.63 8.41 -14.93
C SER A 60 15.19 7.56 -16.12
N TYR A 61 13.89 7.57 -16.41
CA TYR A 61 13.32 6.87 -17.55
C TYR A 61 12.15 7.67 -18.17
N PRO A 62 11.83 7.43 -19.46
CA PRO A 62 10.66 8.04 -20.09
C PRO A 62 9.37 7.52 -19.46
N GLY A 63 8.53 8.42 -18.97
CA GLY A 63 7.20 8.14 -18.44
C GLY A 63 6.09 8.73 -19.31
N PRO A 64 4.82 8.41 -19.06
CA PRO A 64 3.69 8.91 -19.84
C PRO A 64 3.55 10.44 -19.83
N LYS A 65 3.97 11.08 -18.75
CA LYS A 65 3.90 12.53 -18.53
C LYS A 65 5.29 13.20 -18.57
N GLY A 66 6.27 12.60 -19.24
CA GLY A 66 7.65 13.10 -19.32
C GLY A 66 8.63 12.24 -18.52
N THR A 67 9.84 12.74 -18.29
CA THR A 67 10.88 12.01 -17.59
C THR A 67 10.52 11.80 -16.12
N VAL A 68 10.58 10.55 -15.68
CA VAL A 68 10.39 10.13 -14.28
C VAL A 68 11.75 9.85 -13.66
N LYS A 69 12.02 10.48 -12.52
CA LYS A 69 13.16 10.16 -11.66
C LYS A 69 12.80 8.98 -10.75
N ALA A 70 13.78 8.18 -10.39
CA ALA A 70 13.60 7.06 -9.48
C ALA A 70 14.88 6.76 -8.70
N ASP A 71 14.74 6.23 -7.48
CA ASP A 71 15.84 5.70 -6.70
C ASP A 71 15.89 4.18 -6.84
N LEU A 72 17.02 3.66 -7.32
CA LEU A 72 17.29 2.23 -7.45
C LEU A 72 18.21 1.76 -6.32
N PHE A 73 17.68 0.89 -5.46
CA PHE A 73 18.39 0.27 -4.35
C PHE A 73 18.88 -1.10 -4.76
N LEU A 74 20.20 -1.31 -4.68
CA LEU A 74 20.86 -2.55 -5.09
C LEU A 74 21.50 -3.24 -3.88
N PRO A 75 21.20 -4.53 -3.62
CA PRO A 75 21.94 -5.32 -2.64
C PRO A 75 23.41 -5.46 -3.07
N GLN A 76 24.30 -5.65 -2.10
CA GLN A 76 25.71 -5.90 -2.40
C GLN A 76 25.89 -7.19 -3.22
N GLY A 77 26.91 -7.18 -4.11
CA GLY A 77 27.22 -8.27 -5.03
C GLY A 77 26.63 -8.07 -6.42
N ASN A 78 27.05 -8.94 -7.36
CA ASN A 78 26.72 -8.79 -8.78
C ASN A 78 25.62 -9.76 -9.27
N SER A 79 25.00 -10.52 -8.38
CA SER A 79 23.94 -11.46 -8.77
C SER A 79 22.61 -10.76 -8.99
N LYS A 80 21.90 -11.16 -10.05
CA LYS A 80 20.53 -10.73 -10.31
C LYS A 80 19.62 -11.21 -9.19
N ARG A 81 18.64 -10.38 -8.81
CA ARG A 81 17.73 -10.63 -7.71
C ARG A 81 16.27 -10.44 -8.12
N SER A 82 15.37 -10.95 -7.31
CA SER A 82 13.96 -10.55 -7.39
C SER A 82 13.82 -9.06 -7.13
N GLY A 83 12.89 -8.41 -7.83
CA GLY A 83 12.70 -6.97 -7.76
C GLY A 83 11.36 -6.58 -7.16
N ILE A 84 11.33 -5.42 -6.50
CA ILE A 84 10.11 -4.79 -6.00
C ILE A 84 10.06 -3.35 -6.51
N LEU A 85 9.02 -3.02 -7.30
CA LEU A 85 8.69 -1.63 -7.58
C LEU A 85 7.81 -1.13 -6.43
N LEU A 86 8.29 -0.12 -5.72
CA LEU A 86 7.66 0.44 -4.53
C LEU A 86 6.94 1.73 -4.91
N ASN A 87 5.60 1.67 -4.95
CA ASN A 87 4.73 2.79 -5.28
C ASN A 87 4.30 3.50 -4.00
N HIS A 88 4.66 4.79 -3.87
CA HIS A 88 4.24 5.62 -2.74
C HIS A 88 2.74 5.96 -2.80
N GLY A 89 2.16 6.36 -1.69
CA GLY A 89 0.83 6.93 -1.62
C GLY A 89 0.81 8.39 -2.08
N VAL A 90 -0.31 9.07 -1.83
CA VAL A 90 -0.41 10.52 -2.06
C VAL A 90 0.30 11.27 -0.93
N ILE A 91 1.50 11.75 -1.22
CA ILE A 91 2.36 12.45 -0.28
C ILE A 91 3.30 13.42 -1.02
N ASP A 92 3.47 14.63 -0.50
CA ASP A 92 4.26 15.73 -1.11
C ASP A 92 5.76 15.42 -1.24
N THR A 93 6.30 14.61 -0.36
CA THR A 93 7.69 14.15 -0.42
C THR A 93 7.96 13.10 -1.50
N GLY A 94 6.92 12.38 -1.97
CA GLY A 94 7.01 11.38 -3.03
C GLY A 94 8.07 10.31 -2.73
N LYS A 95 8.98 10.04 -3.69
CA LYS A 95 10.09 9.09 -3.51
C LYS A 95 11.07 9.48 -2.40
N ASP A 96 11.06 10.75 -1.98
CA ASP A 96 12.00 11.29 -0.98
C ASP A 96 11.47 11.18 0.45
N ASP A 97 10.29 10.60 0.67
CA ASP A 97 9.78 10.30 2.01
C ASP A 97 10.79 9.42 2.79
N PRO A 98 11.27 9.89 3.97
CA PRO A 98 12.28 9.15 4.73
C PRO A 98 11.82 7.75 5.15
N ARG A 99 10.51 7.57 5.41
CA ARG A 99 9.91 6.28 5.79
C ARG A 99 9.94 5.33 4.60
N LEU A 100 9.60 5.82 3.40
CA LEU A 100 9.64 5.04 2.17
C LEU A 100 11.07 4.59 1.83
N LYS A 101 12.05 5.51 1.92
CA LYS A 101 13.47 5.18 1.72
C LYS A 101 13.97 4.16 2.73
N ARG A 102 13.60 4.32 4.01
CA ARG A 102 13.94 3.36 5.06
C ARG A 102 13.34 1.98 4.78
N PHE A 103 12.09 1.93 4.32
CA PHE A 103 11.43 0.69 3.96
C PHE A 103 12.10 0.01 2.76
N ALA A 104 12.45 0.78 1.73
CA ALA A 104 13.22 0.27 0.58
C ALA A 104 14.61 -0.26 1.00
N GLU A 105 15.27 0.40 1.94
CA GLU A 105 16.53 -0.09 2.51
C GLU A 105 16.34 -1.45 3.19
N ILE A 106 15.29 -1.61 4.01
CA ILE A 106 14.98 -2.88 4.70
C ILE A 106 14.73 -4.00 3.67
N LEU A 107 13.92 -3.74 2.64
CA LEU A 107 13.67 -4.69 1.56
C LEU A 107 14.95 -5.04 0.80
N CYS A 108 15.79 -4.06 0.52
CA CYS A 108 17.04 -4.27 -0.18
C CYS A 108 18.04 -5.08 0.67
N ARG A 109 18.18 -4.78 1.95
CA ARG A 109 18.99 -5.55 2.90
C ARG A 109 18.50 -6.98 3.07
N SER A 110 17.19 -7.20 2.88
CA SER A 110 16.60 -8.56 2.89
C SER A 110 16.83 -9.33 1.58
N GLY A 111 17.39 -8.69 0.55
CA GLY A 111 17.85 -9.33 -0.69
C GLY A 111 17.07 -9.00 -1.97
N PHE A 112 16.16 -8.01 -1.95
CA PHE A 112 15.47 -7.55 -3.16
C PHE A 112 16.19 -6.37 -3.80
N VAL A 113 16.09 -6.23 -5.12
CA VAL A 113 16.32 -4.96 -5.80
C VAL A 113 15.06 -4.13 -5.66
N VAL A 114 15.17 -2.86 -5.27
CA VAL A 114 13.99 -2.00 -5.07
C VAL A 114 14.08 -0.77 -5.95
N LEU A 115 13.01 -0.44 -6.66
CA LEU A 115 12.86 0.80 -7.42
C LEU A 115 11.76 1.64 -6.79
N ILE A 116 12.06 2.91 -6.48
CA ILE A 116 11.08 3.90 -6.02
C ILE A 116 10.96 4.99 -7.09
N PRO A 117 9.92 4.98 -7.94
CA PRO A 117 9.64 6.07 -8.87
C PRO A 117 9.11 7.32 -8.15
N ASP A 118 9.40 8.51 -8.69
CA ASP A 118 8.80 9.79 -8.27
C ASP A 118 7.59 10.10 -9.14
N PHE A 119 6.41 9.65 -8.74
CA PHE A 119 5.16 9.92 -9.45
C PHE A 119 4.66 11.33 -9.12
N LYS A 120 4.99 12.29 -9.99
CA LYS A 120 4.71 13.71 -9.78
C LYS A 120 3.22 14.02 -9.54
N GLY A 121 2.30 13.27 -10.18
CA GLY A 121 0.87 13.40 -9.95
C GLY A 121 0.50 13.14 -8.50
N MET A 122 0.85 11.97 -7.98
CA MET A 122 0.58 11.60 -6.58
C MET A 122 1.28 12.53 -5.59
N ARG A 123 2.51 12.96 -5.89
CA ARG A 123 3.27 13.92 -5.09
C ARG A 123 2.60 15.30 -5.04
N SER A 124 1.95 15.71 -6.11
CA SER A 124 1.25 17.00 -6.20
C SER A 124 -0.24 16.91 -5.84
N PHE A 125 -0.67 15.81 -5.21
CA PHE A 125 -2.07 15.54 -4.89
C PHE A 125 -3.00 15.55 -6.12
N ARG A 126 -2.48 15.26 -7.31
CA ARG A 126 -3.22 15.15 -8.57
C ARG A 126 -3.27 13.68 -8.98
N ILE A 127 -4.28 12.98 -8.48
CA ILE A 127 -4.51 11.57 -8.74
C ILE A 127 -5.51 11.38 -9.89
N GLY A 128 -5.35 10.29 -10.63
CA GLY A 128 -6.26 9.99 -11.73
C GLY A 128 -5.90 8.69 -12.45
N PRO A 129 -6.70 8.30 -13.47
CA PRO A 129 -6.49 7.05 -14.22
C PRO A 129 -5.11 6.93 -14.87
N SER A 130 -4.46 8.05 -15.19
CA SER A 130 -3.09 8.08 -15.73
C SER A 130 -2.04 7.52 -14.79
N ASP A 131 -2.32 7.44 -13.48
CA ASP A 131 -1.39 6.85 -12.50
C ASP A 131 -1.20 5.35 -12.74
N ILE A 132 -2.21 4.69 -13.33
CA ILE A 132 -2.13 3.28 -13.75
C ILE A 132 -1.10 3.13 -14.88
N ASP A 133 -1.05 4.09 -15.83
CA ASP A 133 -0.06 4.09 -16.92
C ASP A 133 1.34 4.36 -16.38
N GLU A 134 1.48 5.23 -15.39
CA GLU A 134 2.76 5.51 -14.73
C GLU A 134 3.32 4.26 -14.05
N VAL A 135 2.50 3.52 -13.29
CA VAL A 135 2.91 2.26 -12.65
C VAL A 135 3.29 1.20 -13.70
N GLN A 136 2.48 1.03 -14.75
CA GLN A 136 2.77 0.09 -15.84
C GLN A 136 4.10 0.40 -16.52
N THR A 137 4.35 1.69 -16.83
CA THR A 137 5.58 2.15 -17.49
C THR A 137 6.79 1.94 -16.59
N ALA A 138 6.66 2.30 -15.30
CA ALA A 138 7.71 2.10 -14.30
C ALA A 138 8.09 0.63 -14.15
N PHE A 139 7.12 -0.27 -14.09
CA PHE A 139 7.37 -1.70 -13.97
C PHE A 139 8.00 -2.29 -15.24
N THR A 140 7.55 -1.84 -16.41
CA THR A 140 8.13 -2.25 -17.70
C THR A 140 9.61 -1.82 -17.79
N TYR A 141 9.90 -0.58 -17.40
CA TYR A 141 11.30 -0.10 -17.31
C TYR A 141 12.09 -0.91 -16.28
N PHE A 142 11.56 -1.10 -15.06
CA PHE A 142 12.24 -1.82 -14.00
C PHE A 142 12.62 -3.25 -14.43
N THR A 143 11.71 -3.97 -15.06
CA THR A 143 11.98 -5.34 -15.53
C THR A 143 12.92 -5.39 -16.75
N SER A 144 13.13 -4.28 -17.43
CA SER A 144 14.15 -4.16 -18.48
C SER A 144 15.60 -4.08 -17.95
N LEU A 145 15.79 -3.77 -16.67
CA LEU A 145 17.09 -3.67 -15.99
C LEU A 145 17.69 -5.06 -15.72
N LYS A 146 17.84 -5.87 -16.77
CA LYS A 146 18.25 -7.30 -16.72
C LYS A 146 19.62 -7.56 -16.10
N ASN A 147 20.43 -6.52 -15.92
CA ASN A 147 21.70 -6.64 -15.20
C ASN A 147 21.50 -6.75 -13.68
N TYR A 148 20.37 -6.28 -13.15
CA TYR A 148 20.08 -6.21 -11.71
C TYR A 148 18.95 -7.13 -11.30
N VAL A 149 17.89 -7.24 -12.10
CA VAL A 149 16.68 -7.99 -11.74
C VAL A 149 16.47 -9.25 -12.58
N LEU A 150 15.75 -10.20 -12.00
CA LEU A 150 15.15 -11.35 -12.67
C LEU A 150 13.72 -10.95 -13.05
N PRO A 151 13.41 -10.64 -14.32
CA PRO A 151 12.12 -10.05 -14.69
C PRO A 151 10.90 -10.87 -14.24
N GLN A 152 10.97 -12.20 -14.33
CA GLN A 152 9.89 -13.13 -13.93
C GLN A 152 9.70 -13.26 -12.40
N SER A 153 10.59 -12.66 -11.61
CA SER A 153 10.54 -12.68 -10.14
C SER A 153 10.21 -11.31 -9.56
N CYS A 154 9.83 -10.34 -10.42
CA CYS A 154 9.52 -8.99 -9.97
C CYS A 154 8.05 -8.88 -9.51
N GLY A 155 7.85 -8.10 -8.46
CA GLY A 155 6.55 -7.74 -7.92
C GLY A 155 6.37 -6.23 -7.75
N LEU A 156 5.19 -5.87 -7.27
CA LEU A 156 4.77 -4.50 -6.99
C LEU A 156 4.48 -4.35 -5.51
N PHE A 157 4.72 -3.18 -4.97
CA PHE A 157 4.29 -2.79 -3.63
C PHE A 157 3.59 -1.44 -3.70
N GLY A 158 2.36 -1.34 -3.20
CA GLY A 158 1.61 -0.10 -3.13
C GLY A 158 1.14 0.23 -1.72
N PHE A 159 1.28 1.50 -1.34
CA PHE A 159 0.78 2.04 -0.09
C PHE A 159 -0.46 2.89 -0.32
N SER A 160 -1.47 2.79 0.57
CA SER A 160 -2.62 3.68 0.60
C SER A 160 -3.26 3.80 -0.80
N TYR A 161 -3.54 5.01 -1.27
CA TYR A 161 -4.00 5.26 -2.64
C TYR A 161 -3.14 4.54 -3.69
N GLY A 162 -1.81 4.56 -3.55
CA GLY A 162 -0.89 3.94 -4.53
C GLY A 162 -1.11 2.45 -4.73
N ALA A 163 -1.75 1.75 -3.77
CA ALA A 163 -2.11 0.34 -3.91
C ALA A 163 -3.17 0.11 -5.00
N GLY A 164 -4.12 1.03 -5.17
CA GLY A 164 -5.15 0.94 -6.21
C GLY A 164 -4.56 0.91 -7.63
N PRO A 165 -3.85 1.97 -8.08
CA PRO A 165 -3.17 1.97 -9.38
C PRO A 165 -2.21 0.80 -9.56
N THR A 166 -1.56 0.32 -8.49
CA THR A 166 -0.70 -0.87 -8.51
C THR A 166 -1.46 -2.13 -8.89
N ILE A 167 -2.61 -2.40 -8.28
CA ILE A 167 -3.45 -3.56 -8.58
C ILE A 167 -4.08 -3.42 -9.97
N LEU A 168 -4.60 -2.22 -10.28
CA LEU A 168 -5.21 -1.92 -11.58
C LEU A 168 -4.21 -2.14 -12.74
N ALA A 169 -2.97 -1.68 -12.59
CA ALA A 169 -1.91 -1.91 -13.58
C ALA A 169 -1.62 -3.41 -13.74
N ALA A 170 -1.51 -4.16 -12.63
CA ALA A 170 -1.25 -5.59 -12.67
C ALA A 170 -2.36 -6.41 -13.34
N CYS A 171 -3.60 -5.92 -13.33
CA CYS A 171 -4.74 -6.55 -14.01
C CYS A 171 -4.76 -6.33 -15.54
N ARG A 172 -3.98 -5.37 -16.05
CA ARG A 172 -3.94 -5.08 -17.51
C ARG A 172 -3.33 -6.21 -18.32
N PRO A 173 -3.80 -6.46 -19.56
CA PRO A 173 -3.25 -7.54 -20.43
C PRO A 173 -1.73 -7.47 -20.59
N ALA A 174 -1.15 -6.27 -20.67
CA ALA A 174 0.29 -6.07 -20.82
C ALA A 174 1.11 -6.45 -19.57
N MET A 175 0.47 -6.55 -18.40
CA MET A 175 1.10 -6.71 -17.08
C MET A 175 0.78 -8.02 -16.37
N ARG A 176 -0.46 -8.51 -16.50
CA ARG A 176 -1.01 -9.58 -15.65
C ARG A 176 -0.20 -10.87 -15.60
N ASN A 177 0.58 -11.17 -16.65
CA ASN A 177 1.46 -12.35 -16.72
C ASN A 177 2.92 -12.04 -16.37
N LYS A 178 3.25 -10.78 -16.07
CA LYS A 178 4.62 -10.34 -15.76
C LYS A 178 4.82 -10.01 -14.29
N VAL A 179 3.75 -9.64 -13.59
CA VAL A 179 3.78 -9.35 -12.16
C VAL A 179 3.67 -10.65 -11.39
N ARG A 180 4.71 -11.00 -10.64
CA ARG A 180 4.76 -12.26 -9.87
C ARG A 180 3.94 -12.17 -8.59
N PHE A 181 4.04 -11.06 -7.87
CA PHE A 181 3.33 -10.81 -6.62
C PHE A 181 3.03 -9.33 -6.45
N ILE A 182 2.03 -9.03 -5.63
CA ILE A 182 1.69 -7.68 -5.20
C ILE A 182 1.63 -7.66 -3.68
N ILE A 183 2.22 -6.62 -3.09
CA ILE A 183 1.99 -6.27 -1.69
C ILE A 183 1.19 -4.98 -1.68
N ALA A 184 0.07 -4.97 -0.96
CA ALA A 184 -0.75 -3.77 -0.84
C ALA A 184 -1.03 -3.49 0.64
N PHE A 185 -0.59 -2.33 1.11
CA PHE A 185 -0.76 -1.88 2.48
C PHE A 185 -1.73 -0.71 2.55
N GLY A 186 -2.81 -0.83 3.32
CA GLY A 186 -3.85 0.19 3.41
C GLY A 186 -4.62 0.38 2.10
N ALA A 187 -4.83 -0.71 1.33
CA ALA A 187 -5.46 -0.68 0.02
C ALA A 187 -6.99 -0.57 0.10
N TYR A 188 -7.58 -0.06 -0.97
CA TYR A 188 -9.02 -0.03 -1.16
C TYR A 188 -9.46 -0.99 -2.28
N TYR A 189 -10.71 -1.44 -2.19
CA TYR A 189 -11.40 -2.27 -3.17
C TYR A 189 -12.26 -1.42 -4.10
N ASP A 190 -13.07 -0.52 -3.52
CA ASP A 190 -13.99 0.35 -4.24
C ASP A 190 -13.95 1.77 -3.65
N LEU A 191 -13.69 2.77 -4.49
CA LEU A 191 -13.67 4.16 -4.05
C LEU A 191 -15.03 4.66 -3.57
N LYS A 192 -16.15 4.07 -3.99
CA LYS A 192 -17.48 4.39 -3.46
C LYS A 192 -17.57 4.10 -1.96
N ASN A 193 -17.01 2.96 -1.52
CA ASN A 193 -16.97 2.60 -0.10
C ASN A 193 -16.08 3.56 0.69
N VAL A 194 -14.93 3.96 0.11
CA VAL A 194 -14.03 4.94 0.74
C VAL A 194 -14.72 6.30 0.87
N LEU A 195 -15.42 6.76 -0.17
CA LEU A 195 -16.18 8.01 -0.15
C LEU A 195 -17.30 7.97 0.90
N SER A 196 -18.04 6.85 0.99
CA SER A 196 -19.04 6.63 2.04
C SER A 196 -18.42 6.75 3.44
N PHE A 197 -17.26 6.13 3.64
CA PHE A 197 -16.55 6.16 4.91
C PHE A 197 -16.05 7.57 5.26
N ILE A 198 -15.35 8.25 4.37
CA ILE A 198 -14.80 9.59 4.66
C ILE A 198 -15.90 10.63 4.91
N ALA A 199 -17.10 10.42 4.36
CA ALA A 199 -18.25 11.30 4.60
C ALA A 199 -18.95 10.99 5.94
N SER A 200 -19.25 9.70 6.23
CA SER A 200 -20.13 9.29 7.30
C SER A 200 -19.46 8.64 8.51
N GLY A 201 -18.20 8.17 8.35
CA GLY A 201 -17.51 7.37 9.35
C GLY A 201 -18.00 5.92 9.47
N ASN A 202 -19.08 5.57 8.74
CA ASN A 202 -19.69 4.24 8.79
C ASN A 202 -19.13 3.35 7.69
N PHE A 203 -18.94 2.07 8.01
CA PHE A 203 -18.54 1.05 7.04
C PHE A 203 -19.03 -0.32 7.48
N GLU A 204 -19.14 -1.24 6.53
CA GLU A 204 -19.71 -2.56 6.76
C GLU A 204 -18.90 -3.65 6.05
N PHE A 205 -18.88 -4.85 6.61
CA PHE A 205 -18.40 -6.05 5.95
C PHE A 205 -19.14 -7.27 6.49
N GLU A 206 -19.72 -8.08 5.59
CA GLU A 206 -20.47 -9.32 5.91
C GLU A 206 -21.57 -9.12 6.99
N GLY A 207 -22.35 -8.06 6.85
CA GLY A 207 -23.45 -7.74 7.78
C GLY A 207 -22.98 -7.13 9.10
N LYS A 208 -21.68 -7.04 9.35
CA LYS A 208 -21.15 -6.38 10.53
C LYS A 208 -20.85 -4.92 10.25
N ARG A 209 -21.50 -4.05 11.03
CA ARG A 209 -21.34 -2.60 10.94
C ARG A 209 -20.25 -2.12 11.88
N TYR A 210 -19.54 -1.10 11.43
CA TYR A 210 -18.44 -0.45 12.13
C TYR A 210 -18.61 1.06 12.03
N PHE A 211 -18.06 1.77 12.99
CA PHE A 211 -17.91 3.22 12.95
C PHE A 211 -16.50 3.60 13.37
N ARG A 212 -15.92 4.58 12.68
CA ARG A 212 -14.70 5.27 13.05
C ARG A 212 -14.78 6.71 12.56
N GLN A 213 -14.33 7.65 13.36
CA GLN A 213 -14.22 9.03 12.93
C GLN A 213 -13.15 9.12 11.83
N PRO A 214 -13.52 9.49 10.59
CA PRO A 214 -12.56 9.65 9.52
C PRO A 214 -11.78 10.94 9.68
N GLN A 215 -10.59 11.01 9.09
CA GLN A 215 -9.86 12.27 8.93
C GLN A 215 -10.58 13.16 7.93
N GLU A 216 -10.89 14.39 8.33
CA GLU A 216 -11.51 15.39 7.46
C GLU A 216 -10.69 15.67 6.19
N TYR A 217 -9.36 15.52 6.30
CA TYR A 217 -8.42 15.67 5.20
C TYR A 217 -8.82 14.87 3.95
N GLY A 218 -9.33 13.65 4.11
CA GLY A 218 -9.77 12.81 2.99
C GLY A 218 -10.82 13.46 2.10
N LYS A 219 -11.76 14.23 2.68
CA LYS A 219 -12.79 15.00 1.95
C LYS A 219 -12.16 16.05 1.05
N TRP A 220 -11.15 16.75 1.58
CA TRP A 220 -10.51 17.88 0.87
C TRP A 220 -9.52 17.38 -0.18
N VAL A 221 -8.88 16.25 0.03
CA VAL A 221 -8.11 15.55 -1.01
C VAL A 221 -9.02 15.14 -2.17
N PHE A 222 -10.19 14.57 -1.90
CA PHE A 222 -11.16 14.25 -2.96
C PHE A 222 -11.57 15.50 -3.73
N LEU A 223 -11.93 16.58 -3.03
CA LEU A 223 -12.30 17.84 -3.68
C LEU A 223 -11.16 18.40 -4.55
N ALA A 224 -9.95 18.47 -4.00
CA ALA A 224 -8.77 18.98 -4.72
C ALA A 224 -8.51 18.23 -6.04
N ASN A 225 -8.67 16.90 -6.02
CA ASN A 225 -8.41 16.06 -7.19
C ASN A 225 -9.53 16.07 -8.23
N ASN A 226 -10.68 16.64 -7.92
CA ASN A 226 -11.83 16.69 -8.82
C ASN A 226 -12.22 18.11 -9.24
N LEU A 227 -11.53 19.14 -8.77
CA LEU A 227 -11.83 20.53 -9.11
C LEU A 227 -11.80 20.78 -10.62
N ASP A 228 -10.79 20.25 -11.33
CA ASP A 228 -10.64 20.44 -12.77
C ASP A 228 -11.73 19.73 -13.59
N LEU A 229 -12.48 18.81 -12.96
CA LEU A 229 -13.60 18.08 -13.56
C LEU A 229 -14.96 18.76 -13.34
N VAL A 230 -15.01 19.84 -12.57
CA VAL A 230 -16.19 20.70 -12.42
C VAL A 230 -16.35 21.56 -13.68
N VAL A 231 -17.50 21.50 -14.32
CA VAL A 231 -17.72 22.15 -15.62
C VAL A 231 -17.80 23.66 -15.49
N SER A 232 -18.61 24.19 -14.50
CA SER A 232 -18.74 25.63 -14.28
C SER A 232 -17.47 26.25 -13.72
N PRO A 233 -16.83 27.21 -14.41
CA PRO A 233 -15.66 27.95 -13.92
C PRO A 233 -15.95 28.70 -12.61
N GLU A 234 -17.18 29.25 -12.48
CA GLU A 234 -17.61 30.01 -11.32
C GLU A 234 -17.69 29.08 -10.09
N GLU A 235 -18.36 27.92 -10.22
CA GLU A 235 -18.45 26.93 -9.14
C GLU A 235 -17.06 26.37 -8.78
N ARG A 236 -16.21 26.13 -9.77
CA ARG A 236 -14.80 25.70 -9.55
C ARG A 236 -14.04 26.72 -8.70
N SER A 237 -14.17 28.01 -8.99
CA SER A 237 -13.52 29.08 -8.21
C SER A 237 -14.01 29.12 -6.76
N ILE A 238 -15.32 28.94 -6.55
CA ILE A 238 -15.91 28.90 -5.20
C ILE A 238 -15.45 27.67 -4.45
N LEU A 239 -15.47 26.49 -5.08
CA LEU A 239 -14.98 25.23 -4.47
C LEU A 239 -13.48 25.30 -4.16
N GLN A 240 -12.69 25.98 -4.99
CA GLN A 240 -11.28 26.24 -4.71
C GLN A 240 -11.09 27.13 -3.47
N SER A 241 -11.94 28.14 -3.30
CA SER A 241 -11.93 28.97 -2.10
C SER A 241 -12.31 28.20 -0.85
N ILE A 242 -13.32 27.33 -0.92
CA ILE A 242 -13.69 26.41 0.16
C ILE A 242 -12.52 25.50 0.50
N LEU A 243 -11.87 24.90 -0.50
CA LEU A 243 -10.70 24.04 -0.31
C LEU A 243 -9.57 24.77 0.42
N GLN A 244 -9.24 26.00 0.03
CA GLN A 244 -8.21 26.80 0.67
C GLN A 244 -8.53 27.11 2.14
N VAL A 245 -9.79 27.39 2.45
CA VAL A 245 -10.24 27.61 3.84
C VAL A 245 -10.06 26.32 4.66
N LYS A 246 -10.53 25.20 4.13
CA LYS A 246 -10.52 23.90 4.83
C LYS A 246 -9.12 23.29 4.98
N LEU A 247 -8.21 23.55 4.04
CA LEU A 247 -6.80 23.13 4.17
C LEU A 247 -6.03 23.94 5.21
N ARG A 248 -6.47 25.17 5.53
CA ARG A 248 -5.89 26.00 6.59
C ARG A 248 -6.46 25.66 7.97
N ASP A 249 -7.77 25.46 8.01
CA ASP A 249 -8.51 25.10 9.22
C ASP A 249 -9.70 24.21 8.85
N GLU A 250 -9.60 22.93 9.10
CA GLU A 250 -10.64 21.93 8.81
C GLU A 250 -11.98 22.25 9.47
N LYS A 251 -11.97 22.99 10.61
CA LYS A 251 -13.18 23.39 11.35
C LYS A 251 -13.76 24.71 10.92
N ALA A 252 -13.08 25.46 10.05
CA ALA A 252 -13.57 26.75 9.59
C ALA A 252 -14.95 26.65 8.91
N PRO A 253 -15.92 27.55 9.23
CA PRO A 253 -17.25 27.51 8.63
C PRO A 253 -17.17 27.90 7.14
N ILE A 254 -17.97 27.20 6.33
CA ILE A 254 -18.10 27.41 4.87
C ILE A 254 -19.51 27.77 4.44
N ASP A 255 -20.43 28.00 5.40
CA ASP A 255 -21.84 28.22 5.13
C ASP A 255 -22.10 29.40 4.20
N HIS A 256 -21.26 30.43 4.26
CA HIS A 256 -21.36 31.62 3.39
C HIS A 256 -21.03 31.33 1.92
N PHE A 257 -20.33 30.24 1.60
CA PHE A 257 -20.07 29.84 0.22
C PHE A 257 -21.23 29.01 -0.39
N ILE A 258 -22.00 28.28 0.44
CA ILE A 258 -23.02 27.34 -0.04
C ILE A 258 -24.09 28.01 -0.91
N PRO A 259 -24.63 29.21 -0.56
CA PRO A 259 -25.61 29.89 -1.41
C PRO A 259 -25.07 30.31 -2.78
N LEU A 260 -23.74 30.47 -2.91
CA LEU A 260 -23.07 30.89 -4.14
C LEU A 260 -22.85 29.73 -5.13
N LEU A 261 -22.95 28.48 -4.64
CA LEU A 261 -22.77 27.28 -5.46
C LEU A 261 -24.02 26.98 -6.28
N GLY A 262 -23.81 26.55 -7.51
CA GLY A 262 -24.85 25.95 -8.34
C GLY A 262 -25.03 24.46 -8.01
N LYS A 263 -25.54 23.72 -9.00
CA LYS A 263 -25.90 22.30 -8.82
C LYS A 263 -24.69 21.39 -8.60
N GLU A 264 -23.62 21.60 -9.38
CA GLU A 264 -22.44 20.74 -9.32
C GLU A 264 -21.73 20.84 -7.96
N GLY A 265 -21.44 22.06 -7.51
CA GLY A 265 -20.78 22.30 -6.24
C GLY A 265 -21.60 21.84 -5.04
N LYS A 266 -22.94 22.06 -5.05
CA LYS A 266 -23.84 21.56 -4.02
C LYS A 266 -23.84 20.03 -3.95
N ASN A 267 -23.86 19.34 -5.09
CA ASN A 267 -23.81 17.88 -5.13
C ASN A 267 -22.47 17.33 -4.60
N ILE A 268 -21.36 17.97 -4.92
CA ILE A 268 -20.03 17.60 -4.38
C ILE A 268 -20.00 17.79 -2.87
N LEU A 269 -20.45 18.95 -2.35
CA LEU A 269 -20.48 19.17 -0.90
C LEU A 269 -21.46 18.23 -0.19
N ALA A 270 -22.60 17.93 -0.79
CA ALA A 270 -23.55 16.97 -0.25
C ALA A 270 -22.93 15.58 -0.09
N LEU A 271 -22.16 15.11 -1.10
CA LEU A 271 -21.42 13.86 -0.99
C LEU A 271 -20.40 13.89 0.16
N LEU A 272 -19.67 15.00 0.34
CA LEU A 272 -18.62 15.08 1.36
C LEU A 272 -19.14 15.33 2.78
N SER A 273 -20.43 15.71 2.94
CA SER A 273 -21.02 16.08 4.24
C SER A 273 -22.14 15.19 4.73
N HIS A 274 -22.56 14.16 3.94
CA HIS A 274 -23.63 13.28 4.40
C HIS A 274 -23.17 12.38 5.54
N SER A 275 -24.10 11.95 6.39
CA SER A 275 -23.87 11.04 7.51
C SER A 275 -24.49 9.64 7.31
N ASP A 276 -25.32 9.47 6.28
CA ASP A 276 -26.03 8.23 5.98
C ASP A 276 -25.37 7.49 4.81
N PRO A 277 -24.71 6.33 5.05
CA PRO A 277 -24.06 5.54 4.00
C PRO A 277 -25.00 5.13 2.86
N SER A 278 -26.30 5.00 3.11
CA SER A 278 -27.27 4.62 2.08
C SER A 278 -27.46 5.68 0.99
N GLN A 279 -27.10 6.94 1.28
CA GLN A 279 -27.17 8.05 0.34
C GLN A 279 -25.99 8.11 -0.63
N THR A 280 -24.89 7.44 -0.31
CA THR A 280 -23.61 7.58 -1.06
C THR A 280 -23.79 7.31 -2.55
N GLU A 281 -24.46 6.22 -2.92
CA GLU A 281 -24.63 5.86 -4.34
C GLU A 281 -25.44 6.91 -5.10
N ILE A 282 -26.53 7.41 -4.51
CA ILE A 282 -27.36 8.47 -5.11
C ILE A 282 -26.57 9.77 -5.25
N LEU A 283 -25.79 10.12 -4.23
CA LEU A 283 -24.96 11.33 -4.25
C LEU A 283 -23.85 11.24 -5.30
N ILE A 284 -23.23 10.07 -5.48
CA ILE A 284 -22.24 9.85 -6.54
C ILE A 284 -22.90 9.97 -7.92
N GLN A 285 -24.10 9.44 -8.13
CA GLN A 285 -24.83 9.55 -9.39
C GLN A 285 -25.21 11.01 -9.73
N ASN A 286 -25.27 11.89 -8.73
CA ASN A 286 -25.52 13.32 -8.92
C ASN A 286 -24.24 14.14 -9.22
N LEU A 287 -23.06 13.54 -9.14
CA LEU A 287 -21.79 14.24 -9.48
C LEU A 287 -21.67 14.50 -10.98
N PRO A 288 -20.80 15.42 -11.41
CA PRO A 288 -20.40 15.55 -12.81
C PRO A 288 -19.97 14.21 -13.40
N PRO A 289 -20.38 13.84 -14.64
CA PRO A 289 -20.05 12.55 -15.26
C PRO A 289 -18.56 12.22 -15.29
N ALA A 290 -17.70 13.23 -15.46
CA ALA A 290 -16.26 13.07 -15.45
C ALA A 290 -15.74 12.57 -14.09
N ILE A 291 -16.31 13.07 -12.98
CA ILE A 291 -15.96 12.61 -11.61
C ILE A 291 -16.43 11.18 -11.39
N GLN A 292 -17.65 10.83 -11.83
CA GLN A 292 -18.16 9.45 -11.75
C GLN A 292 -17.23 8.48 -12.51
N THR A 293 -16.86 8.82 -13.74
CA THR A 293 -15.93 8.05 -14.56
C THR A 293 -14.58 7.87 -13.87
N GLN A 294 -14.05 8.90 -13.20
CA GLN A 294 -12.80 8.82 -12.45
C GLN A 294 -12.90 7.87 -11.25
N ILE A 295 -13.98 7.94 -10.48
CA ILE A 295 -14.25 7.03 -9.35
C ILE A 295 -14.28 5.57 -9.84
N GLU A 296 -14.99 5.30 -10.93
CA GLU A 296 -15.07 3.95 -11.51
C GLU A 296 -13.72 3.46 -12.03
N ALA A 297 -13.00 4.30 -12.78
CA ALA A 297 -11.72 3.94 -13.38
C ALA A 297 -10.61 3.67 -12.33
N LEU A 298 -10.72 4.26 -11.15
CA LEU A 298 -9.78 4.06 -10.04
C LEU A 298 -10.26 2.99 -9.05
N SER A 299 -11.49 2.49 -9.12
CA SER A 299 -11.97 1.39 -8.30
C SER A 299 -11.40 0.05 -8.79
N VAL A 300 -10.92 -0.77 -7.87
CA VAL A 300 -10.25 -2.06 -8.17
C VAL A 300 -11.28 -3.17 -8.40
N ALA A 301 -12.45 -3.06 -7.79
CA ALA A 301 -13.53 -4.05 -7.80
C ALA A 301 -13.82 -4.65 -9.18
N PRO A 302 -13.97 -3.88 -10.29
CA PRO A 302 -14.37 -4.42 -11.59
C PRO A 302 -13.33 -5.31 -12.27
N VAL A 303 -12.07 -5.28 -11.81
CA VAL A 303 -10.96 -5.97 -12.49
C VAL A 303 -10.30 -7.08 -11.68
N MET A 304 -10.71 -7.30 -10.43
CA MET A 304 -10.07 -8.30 -9.55
C MET A 304 -10.07 -9.72 -10.10
N ASN A 305 -11.07 -10.09 -10.90
CA ASN A 305 -11.12 -11.37 -11.58
C ASN A 305 -10.04 -11.56 -12.66
N LYS A 306 -9.35 -10.49 -13.05
CA LYS A 306 -8.25 -10.49 -14.04
C LYS A 306 -6.87 -10.56 -13.37
N LEU A 307 -6.80 -10.57 -12.05
CA LEU A 307 -5.54 -10.60 -11.32
C LEU A 307 -4.88 -11.99 -11.39
N HIS A 308 -3.65 -12.05 -11.89
CA HIS A 308 -2.85 -13.27 -11.94
C HIS A 308 -1.70 -13.29 -10.93
N ALA A 309 -1.33 -12.15 -10.35
CA ALA A 309 -0.30 -12.07 -9.33
C ALA A 309 -0.77 -12.64 -7.97
N ASP A 310 0.14 -13.20 -7.19
CA ASP A 310 -0.16 -13.51 -5.79
C ASP A 310 -0.30 -12.19 -5.00
N LEU A 311 -1.22 -12.16 -4.03
CA LEU A 311 -1.59 -10.94 -3.33
C LEU A 311 -1.30 -11.04 -1.83
N ILE A 312 -0.43 -10.18 -1.32
CA ILE A 312 -0.12 -10.04 0.10
C ILE A 312 -0.73 -8.72 0.56
N LEU A 313 -1.69 -8.80 1.47
CA LEU A 313 -2.46 -7.67 1.95
C LEU A 313 -2.17 -7.39 3.42
N ALA A 314 -1.94 -6.14 3.75
CA ALA A 314 -1.86 -5.66 5.12
C ALA A 314 -2.70 -4.39 5.29
N HIS A 315 -3.35 -4.22 6.45
CA HIS A 315 -4.14 -3.03 6.75
C HIS A 315 -4.12 -2.73 8.24
N GLY A 316 -4.04 -1.46 8.59
CA GLY A 316 -4.24 -1.01 9.96
C GLY A 316 -5.69 -1.21 10.38
N LYS A 317 -5.93 -1.87 11.53
CA LYS A 317 -7.30 -2.07 12.03
C LYS A 317 -8.00 -0.75 12.30
N ASP A 318 -7.23 0.21 12.75
CA ASP A 318 -7.69 1.51 13.22
C ASP A 318 -7.46 2.62 12.19
N ASP A 319 -7.36 2.25 10.90
CA ASP A 319 -7.22 3.17 9.78
C ASP A 319 -8.44 4.11 9.69
N ASP A 320 -8.17 5.41 9.69
CA ASP A 320 -9.15 6.50 9.66
C ASP A 320 -9.21 7.23 8.29
N MET A 321 -8.46 6.71 7.30
CA MET A 321 -8.46 7.18 5.91
C MET A 321 -9.16 6.21 4.97
N ILE A 322 -8.85 4.91 5.10
CA ILE A 322 -9.42 3.82 4.30
C ILE A 322 -9.83 2.70 5.25
N PRO A 323 -11.09 2.28 5.28
CA PRO A 323 -11.52 1.25 6.22
C PRO A 323 -10.88 -0.09 5.91
N PHE A 324 -10.40 -0.80 6.94
CA PHE A 324 -9.72 -2.10 6.78
C PHE A 324 -10.57 -3.15 6.06
N THR A 325 -11.89 -2.98 6.04
CA THR A 325 -12.84 -3.85 5.33
C THR A 325 -12.62 -3.84 3.82
N GLU A 326 -12.04 -2.78 3.28
CA GLU A 326 -11.66 -2.71 1.87
C GLU A 326 -10.60 -3.75 1.51
N THR A 327 -9.61 -3.95 2.38
CA THR A 327 -8.62 -5.04 2.25
C THR A 327 -9.26 -6.43 2.36
N LEU A 328 -10.27 -6.60 3.22
CA LEU A 328 -11.01 -7.86 3.30
C LEU A 328 -11.84 -8.12 2.03
N ARG A 329 -12.43 -7.09 1.43
CA ARG A 329 -13.12 -7.18 0.13
C ARG A 329 -12.16 -7.56 -0.99
N LEU A 330 -10.97 -6.95 -1.03
CA LEU A 330 -9.91 -7.33 -1.96
C LEU A 330 -9.54 -8.81 -1.84
N ALA A 331 -9.30 -9.27 -0.60
CA ALA A 331 -8.94 -10.67 -0.36
C ALA A 331 -10.02 -11.65 -0.85
N ARG A 332 -11.31 -11.30 -0.62
CA ARG A 332 -12.43 -12.13 -1.03
C ARG A 332 -12.67 -12.13 -2.54
N ALA A 333 -12.29 -11.06 -3.23
CA ALA A 333 -12.47 -10.93 -4.67
C ALA A 333 -11.41 -11.66 -5.50
N VAL A 334 -10.34 -12.17 -4.88
CA VAL A 334 -9.33 -13.00 -5.58
C VAL A 334 -9.94 -14.35 -5.93
N PRO A 335 -9.91 -14.78 -7.22
CA PRO A 335 -10.55 -16.02 -7.64
C PRO A 335 -10.01 -17.29 -6.95
N ASP A 336 -8.71 -17.34 -6.70
CA ASP A 336 -8.06 -18.45 -5.97
C ASP A 336 -7.58 -17.97 -4.59
N PRO A 337 -8.26 -18.37 -3.50
CA PRO A 337 -7.90 -17.94 -2.14
C PRO A 337 -6.50 -18.39 -1.69
N ARG A 338 -5.89 -19.40 -2.35
CA ARG A 338 -4.52 -19.83 -2.06
C ARG A 338 -3.47 -18.81 -2.50
N ARG A 339 -3.87 -17.87 -3.36
CA ARG A 339 -3.01 -16.80 -3.90
C ARG A 339 -3.12 -15.49 -3.12
N VAL A 340 -3.85 -15.48 -2.03
CA VAL A 340 -3.99 -14.31 -1.16
C VAL A 340 -3.54 -14.62 0.25
N TYR A 341 -2.80 -13.68 0.83
CA TYR A 341 -2.45 -13.67 2.24
C TYR A 341 -2.82 -12.30 2.84
N VAL A 342 -3.61 -12.29 3.89
CA VAL A 342 -4.13 -11.05 4.48
C VAL A 342 -3.86 -11.00 5.98
N GLN A 343 -3.45 -9.81 6.47
CA GLN A 343 -3.32 -9.51 7.89
C GLN A 343 -3.89 -8.13 8.21
N ILE A 344 -4.75 -8.08 9.23
CA ILE A 344 -5.24 -6.83 9.81
C ILE A 344 -4.44 -6.57 11.09
N LEU A 345 -3.73 -5.45 11.10
CA LEU A 345 -2.74 -5.09 12.12
C LEU A 345 -3.33 -4.06 13.09
N ARG A 346 -3.14 -4.26 14.39
CA ARG A 346 -3.43 -3.27 15.42
C ARG A 346 -2.23 -2.37 15.71
N SER A 347 -1.08 -2.74 15.18
CA SER A 347 0.19 -2.01 15.32
C SER A 347 0.36 -0.91 14.27
N TYR A 348 -0.68 -0.66 13.46
CA TYR A 348 -0.71 0.42 12.47
C TYR A 348 -2.09 1.08 12.47
N SER A 349 -2.13 2.41 12.36
CA SER A 349 -3.34 3.15 11.96
C SER A 349 -3.49 3.11 10.45
N HIS A 350 -3.23 4.17 9.71
CA HIS A 350 -3.21 4.09 8.24
C HIS A 350 -1.95 3.35 7.76
N VAL A 351 -0.87 4.06 7.50
CA VAL A 351 0.45 3.49 7.17
C VAL A 351 1.49 3.75 8.26
N ASP A 352 1.09 4.40 9.33
CA ASP A 352 1.95 4.81 10.43
C ASP A 352 1.92 3.79 11.57
N PRO A 353 3.10 3.40 12.11
CA PRO A 353 3.19 2.47 13.22
C PRO A 353 2.58 3.06 14.50
N GLU A 354 1.74 2.26 15.16
CA GLU A 354 1.21 2.57 16.48
C GLU A 354 1.98 1.85 17.58
N ARG A 355 2.33 2.59 18.62
CA ARG A 355 3.08 2.05 19.76
C ARG A 355 2.23 2.03 21.01
N GLN A 356 2.34 0.93 21.75
CA GLN A 356 1.79 0.80 23.10
C GLN A 356 2.91 0.93 24.12
N ALA A 357 2.58 1.35 25.35
CA ALA A 357 3.57 1.36 26.43
C ALA A 357 4.17 -0.04 26.61
N MET A 358 5.49 -0.12 26.82
CA MET A 358 6.21 -1.38 27.00
C MET A 358 5.95 -1.96 28.39
N THR A 359 4.87 -2.71 28.55
CA THR A 359 4.49 -3.44 29.76
C THR A 359 4.41 -4.92 29.48
N VAL A 360 4.53 -5.77 30.49
CA VAL A 360 4.37 -7.24 30.35
C VAL A 360 3.00 -7.57 29.73
N LYS A 361 1.94 -6.88 30.12
CA LYS A 361 0.60 -7.03 29.55
C LYS A 361 0.58 -6.73 28.07
N ASN A 362 1.17 -5.61 27.65
CA ASN A 362 1.21 -5.21 26.24
C ASN A 362 2.18 -6.08 25.43
N LEU A 363 3.26 -6.57 26.04
CA LEU A 363 4.14 -7.54 25.39
C LEU A 363 3.36 -8.79 24.97
N ILE A 364 2.55 -9.36 25.87
CA ILE A 364 1.80 -10.59 25.62
C ILE A 364 0.58 -10.33 24.71
N ASN A 365 -0.21 -9.27 24.97
CA ASN A 365 -1.50 -9.07 24.32
C ASN A 365 -1.45 -8.23 23.05
N PHE A 366 -0.34 -7.53 22.81
CA PHE A 366 -0.16 -6.65 21.66
C PHE A 366 1.10 -7.03 20.85
N TYR A 367 2.31 -6.89 21.42
CA TYR A 367 3.54 -7.02 20.64
C TYR A 367 3.79 -8.44 20.11
N LEU A 368 3.55 -9.49 20.90
CA LEU A 368 3.74 -10.87 20.42
C LEU A 368 2.73 -11.25 19.31
N PRO A 369 1.41 -11.00 19.45
CA PRO A 369 0.46 -11.27 18.37
C PRO A 369 0.72 -10.45 17.10
N GLU A 370 1.04 -9.17 17.23
CA GLU A 370 1.33 -8.31 16.09
C GLU A 370 2.66 -8.67 15.42
N GLY A 371 3.69 -8.98 16.21
CA GLY A 371 4.96 -9.50 15.71
C GLY A 371 4.79 -10.80 14.92
N TRP A 372 3.90 -11.71 15.38
CA TRP A 372 3.57 -12.94 14.65
C TRP A 372 2.88 -12.67 13.32
N LYS A 373 1.96 -11.70 13.26
CA LYS A 373 1.31 -11.28 12.00
C LYS A 373 2.32 -10.68 11.02
N LEU A 374 3.19 -9.78 11.50
CA LEU A 374 4.26 -9.20 10.70
C LEU A 374 5.23 -10.27 10.21
N PHE A 375 5.59 -11.24 11.07
CA PHE A 375 6.40 -12.38 10.65
C PHE A 375 5.74 -13.17 9.52
N GLY A 376 4.44 -13.40 9.60
CA GLY A 376 3.66 -14.05 8.54
C GLY A 376 3.73 -13.29 7.21
N LEU A 377 3.53 -11.97 7.24
CA LEU A 377 3.64 -11.09 6.04
C LEU A 377 5.05 -11.16 5.43
N VAL A 378 6.08 -10.97 6.27
CA VAL A 378 7.48 -11.06 5.84
C VAL A 378 7.79 -12.44 5.28
N ASN A 379 7.34 -13.52 5.93
CA ASN A 379 7.56 -14.89 5.46
C ASN A 379 6.91 -15.16 4.10
N GLN A 380 5.71 -14.60 3.84
CA GLN A 380 5.09 -14.69 2.51
C GLN A 380 5.92 -13.94 1.45
N LEU A 381 6.35 -12.72 1.75
CA LEU A 381 7.21 -11.95 0.85
C LEU A 381 8.52 -12.69 0.53
N MET A 382 9.16 -13.27 1.55
CA MET A 382 10.46 -13.94 1.38
C MET A 382 10.41 -15.20 0.52
N LYS A 383 9.24 -15.74 0.21
CA LYS A 383 9.08 -16.80 -0.81
C LYS A 383 9.48 -16.34 -2.21
N TYR A 384 9.36 -15.03 -2.48
CA TYR A 384 9.67 -14.42 -3.78
C TYR A 384 11.10 -13.90 -3.89
N ARG A 385 11.91 -14.03 -2.83
CA ARG A 385 13.31 -13.56 -2.84
C ARG A 385 14.19 -14.30 -3.84
N GLN A 386 13.85 -15.54 -4.14
CA GLN A 386 14.55 -16.39 -5.12
C GLN A 386 13.76 -16.50 -6.41
N ALA A 387 14.45 -16.81 -7.52
CA ALA A 387 13.76 -17.16 -8.75
C ALA A 387 12.76 -18.29 -8.54
N PRO A 388 11.65 -18.33 -9.31
CA PRO A 388 10.79 -19.50 -9.34
C PRO A 388 11.62 -20.74 -9.70
N SER A 389 11.46 -21.79 -8.92
CA SER A 389 12.03 -23.12 -9.21
C SER A 389 11.37 -23.71 -10.44
#